data_c64a075d84eca0186b3c86c9e4114022
#
_entry.id   c64a075d84eca0186b3c86c9e4114022
#
_cell.length_a   1.000
_cell.length_b   1.000
_cell.length_c   1.000
_cell.angle_alpha   90.00
_cell.angle_beta   90.00
_cell.angle_gamma   90.00
#
_symmetry.space_group_name_H-M   'P 1'
#
loop_
_entity.id
_entity.type
_entity.pdbx_description
1 polymer ?
#
loop_
_entity_poly.entity_id
_entity_poly.type
_entity_poly.pdbx_seq_one_letter_code
_entity_poly.pdbx_strand_id
1 'polypeptide(L)'
;MGILVDENTRVIVQGITGKEGSFHTKLMLQYGTKVVAGVTPGKGGSTVEGMPVYDTMAEAVKEHPEANTSIIFVPAKFASDAVYEAVDSGMKVIVVITEHIPVHDAMEFVNYAKRKGSVIIGPNCPGIITPGKTKIGIMPGHVFTPGPVGIMSRSGTLTYEIGYFLTKAGLGQSTVIGVGGDPVTGLTFPEVIEMFERDPQTKAVVMIGEIGGDAEERVARMVKEGRIKKPVVAFVAGRTAPEGKRMGHAGAIIMLGTGAYKDKVAALEDAGIRVARTPYEVPKLVKEALERA
;
A
#
# COMPACT_ATOMS: atom_id res chain seq x y z
N MET A 1 17.13 -3.19 -3.69
CA MET A 1 16.09 -2.35 -4.32
C MET A 1 14.79 -2.64 -3.58
N GLY A 2 13.97 -1.64 -3.30
CA GLY A 2 12.61 -1.89 -2.84
C GLY A 2 11.71 -2.29 -4.01
N ILE A 3 10.55 -2.89 -3.73
CA ILE A 3 9.55 -3.12 -4.77
C ILE A 3 8.85 -1.79 -5.11
N LEU A 4 8.64 -1.52 -6.40
CA LEU A 4 7.94 -0.36 -6.97
C LEU A 4 8.59 1.03 -6.77
N VAL A 5 9.15 1.31 -5.59
CA VAL A 5 9.68 2.64 -5.24
C VAL A 5 11.05 2.54 -4.55
N ASP A 6 11.95 3.46 -4.88
CA ASP A 6 13.32 3.51 -4.36
C ASP A 6 13.87 4.96 -4.32
N GLU A 7 15.17 5.11 -4.19
CA GLU A 7 15.89 6.39 -4.19
C GLU A 7 15.79 7.18 -5.51
N ASN A 8 15.37 6.55 -6.60
CA ASN A 8 15.17 7.17 -7.92
C ASN A 8 13.73 7.65 -8.15
N THR A 9 12.83 7.35 -7.22
CA THR A 9 11.44 7.78 -7.31
C THR A 9 11.32 9.30 -7.23
N ARG A 10 10.57 9.89 -8.17
CA ARG A 10 10.27 11.33 -8.26
C ARG A 10 8.75 11.51 -8.23
N VAL A 11 8.28 12.27 -7.26
CA VAL A 11 6.86 12.32 -6.88
C VAL A 11 6.23 13.65 -7.26
N ILE A 12 5.07 13.60 -7.91
CA ILE A 12 4.13 14.72 -8.04
C ILE A 12 2.98 14.49 -7.08
N VAL A 13 2.61 15.52 -6.30
CA VAL A 13 1.52 15.47 -5.32
C VAL A 13 0.29 16.16 -5.87
N GLN A 14 -0.77 15.40 -6.18
CA GLN A 14 -2.07 15.94 -6.58
C GLN A 14 -2.91 16.30 -5.35
N GLY A 15 -3.47 17.51 -5.34
CA GLY A 15 -4.13 18.07 -4.16
C GLY A 15 -3.17 18.65 -3.13
N ILE A 16 -1.97 19.07 -3.55
CA ILE A 16 -0.89 19.54 -2.67
C ILE A 16 -1.29 20.75 -1.81
N THR A 17 -2.17 21.62 -2.28
CA THR A 17 -2.62 22.82 -1.56
C THR A 17 -3.65 22.53 -0.48
N GLY A 18 -4.21 21.32 -0.45
CA GLY A 18 -5.13 20.87 0.61
C GLY A 18 -4.39 20.63 1.93
N LYS A 19 -5.13 20.63 3.04
CA LYS A 19 -4.58 20.43 4.39
C LYS A 19 -3.75 19.15 4.48
N GLU A 20 -4.31 18.02 4.05
CA GLU A 20 -3.62 16.72 4.08
C GLU A 20 -2.48 16.67 3.06
N GLY A 21 -2.71 17.19 1.85
CA GLY A 21 -1.70 17.24 0.80
C GLY A 21 -0.45 18.01 1.23
N SER A 22 -0.61 19.23 1.77
CA SER A 22 0.53 20.03 2.24
C SER A 22 1.23 19.40 3.45
N PHE A 23 0.46 18.92 4.43
CA PHE A 23 1.00 18.30 5.64
C PHE A 23 1.84 17.06 5.31
N HIS A 24 1.31 16.16 4.50
CA HIS A 24 2.04 14.93 4.14
C HIS A 24 3.17 15.18 3.15
N THR A 25 3.08 16.21 2.29
CA THR A 25 4.21 16.66 1.46
C THR A 25 5.39 17.07 2.34
N LYS A 26 5.15 17.88 3.37
CA LYS A 26 6.18 18.24 4.35
C LYS A 26 6.85 17.02 4.99
N LEU A 27 6.03 16.05 5.44
CA LEU A 27 6.55 14.82 6.07
C LEU A 27 7.30 13.91 5.08
N MET A 28 6.90 13.88 3.81
CA MET A 28 7.62 13.16 2.76
C MET A 28 8.98 13.82 2.48
N LEU A 29 9.03 15.13 2.35
CA LEU A 29 10.28 15.89 2.17
C LEU A 29 11.23 15.70 3.35
N GLN A 30 10.73 15.79 4.59
CA GLN A 30 11.52 15.54 5.80
C GLN A 30 12.08 14.12 5.86
N TYR A 31 11.38 13.15 5.29
CA TYR A 31 11.84 11.76 5.18
C TYR A 31 12.93 11.58 4.11
N GLY A 32 13.11 12.54 3.21
CA GLY A 32 14.04 12.46 2.10
C GLY A 32 13.40 12.01 0.78
N THR A 33 12.07 11.90 0.71
CA THR A 33 11.34 11.63 -0.53
C THR A 33 11.54 12.78 -1.50
N LYS A 34 11.84 12.48 -2.74
CA LYS A 34 12.06 13.46 -3.79
C LYS A 34 10.73 13.88 -4.42
N VAL A 35 10.01 14.77 -3.73
CA VAL A 35 8.86 15.46 -4.31
C VAL A 35 9.41 16.54 -5.23
N VAL A 36 8.93 16.59 -6.48
CA VAL A 36 9.42 17.55 -7.51
C VAL A 36 8.40 18.63 -7.80
N ALA A 37 7.11 18.34 -7.68
CA ALA A 37 6.05 19.30 -7.95
C ALA A 37 4.74 18.92 -7.23
N GLY A 38 3.80 19.84 -7.21
CA GLY A 38 2.42 19.60 -6.85
C GLY A 38 1.45 20.02 -7.96
N VAL A 39 0.24 19.46 -7.90
CA VAL A 39 -0.85 19.83 -8.81
C VAL A 39 -2.10 20.14 -8.01
N THR A 40 -2.68 21.31 -8.29
CA THR A 40 -4.02 21.69 -7.82
C THR A 40 -4.64 22.64 -8.85
N PRO A 41 -5.74 22.28 -9.51
CA PRO A 41 -6.40 23.14 -10.49
C PRO A 41 -6.74 24.52 -9.94
N GLY A 42 -6.42 25.58 -10.70
CA GLY A 42 -6.62 26.98 -10.31
C GLY A 42 -5.60 27.51 -9.27
N LYS A 43 -4.53 26.77 -8.98
CA LYS A 43 -3.46 27.18 -8.05
C LYS A 43 -2.06 27.18 -8.70
N GLY A 44 -2.00 27.02 -10.02
CA GLY A 44 -0.77 27.10 -10.79
C GLY A 44 0.00 28.38 -10.52
N GLY A 45 1.33 28.31 -10.47
CA GLY A 45 2.23 29.42 -10.12
C GLY A 45 2.39 29.68 -8.61
N SER A 46 1.65 28.97 -7.74
CA SER A 46 1.88 29.03 -6.29
C SER A 46 2.99 28.04 -5.85
N THR A 47 3.34 28.09 -4.57
CA THR A 47 4.35 27.21 -3.98
C THR A 47 3.84 26.63 -2.67
N VAL A 48 4.07 25.32 -2.44
CA VAL A 48 3.74 24.63 -1.19
C VAL A 48 4.96 23.85 -0.72
N GLU A 49 5.41 24.09 0.52
CA GLU A 49 6.62 23.47 1.11
C GLU A 49 7.85 23.57 0.20
N GLY A 50 7.97 24.68 -0.54
CA GLY A 50 9.05 24.93 -1.51
C GLY A 50 8.85 24.27 -2.88
N MET A 51 7.79 23.47 -3.07
CA MET A 51 7.50 22.80 -4.34
C MET A 51 6.63 23.69 -5.25
N PRO A 52 6.94 23.79 -6.55
CA PRO A 52 6.11 24.50 -7.50
C PRO A 52 4.76 23.77 -7.67
N VAL A 53 3.68 24.54 -7.85
CA VAL A 53 2.34 24.02 -8.07
C VAL A 53 1.89 24.35 -9.49
N TYR A 54 1.32 23.37 -10.17
CA TYR A 54 0.77 23.46 -11.52
C TYR A 54 -0.73 23.22 -11.50
N ASP A 55 -1.42 23.65 -12.55
CA ASP A 55 -2.86 23.43 -12.68
C ASP A 55 -3.19 22.00 -13.15
N THR A 56 -2.29 21.39 -13.92
CA THR A 56 -2.48 20.05 -14.49
C THR A 56 -1.24 19.16 -14.34
N MET A 57 -1.44 17.84 -14.38
CA MET A 57 -0.34 16.88 -14.43
C MET A 57 0.50 17.05 -15.70
N ALA A 58 -0.13 17.36 -16.83
CA ALA A 58 0.57 17.58 -18.10
C ALA A 58 1.56 18.74 -18.02
N GLU A 59 1.18 19.84 -17.39
CA GLU A 59 2.09 20.98 -17.13
C GLU A 59 3.21 20.58 -16.18
N ALA A 60 2.89 19.90 -15.08
CA ALA A 60 3.88 19.46 -14.10
C ALA A 60 4.93 18.52 -14.73
N VAL A 61 4.50 17.53 -15.52
CA VAL A 61 5.42 16.57 -16.18
C VAL A 61 6.25 17.24 -17.28
N LYS A 62 5.73 18.24 -17.97
CA LYS A 62 6.48 19.00 -18.96
C LYS A 62 7.71 19.70 -18.34
N GLU A 63 7.52 20.27 -17.15
CA GLU A 63 8.60 20.96 -16.41
C GLU A 63 9.46 19.99 -15.57
N HIS A 64 8.91 18.82 -15.21
CA HIS A 64 9.54 17.77 -14.41
C HIS A 64 9.45 16.41 -15.10
N PRO A 65 10.12 16.21 -16.25
CA PRO A 65 10.03 14.98 -17.04
C PRO A 65 10.63 13.75 -16.32
N GLU A 66 11.39 13.94 -15.26
CA GLU A 66 11.91 12.88 -14.40
C GLU A 66 10.85 12.28 -13.47
N ALA A 67 9.70 12.91 -13.33
CA ALA A 67 8.61 12.41 -12.48
C ALA A 67 8.09 11.06 -12.99
N ASN A 68 7.94 10.12 -12.06
CA ASN A 68 7.52 8.75 -12.38
C ASN A 68 6.42 8.22 -11.45
N THR A 69 6.08 8.97 -10.42
CA THR A 69 5.11 8.55 -9.40
C THR A 69 4.20 9.73 -9.05
N SER A 70 2.90 9.45 -8.92
CA SER A 70 1.93 10.41 -8.37
C SER A 70 1.35 9.91 -7.06
N ILE A 71 1.05 10.84 -6.15
CA ILE A 71 0.25 10.59 -4.96
C ILE A 71 -0.95 11.53 -4.92
N ILE A 72 -2.13 11.01 -4.57
CA ILE A 72 -3.41 11.69 -4.69
C ILE A 72 -4.03 11.92 -3.32
N PHE A 73 -4.23 13.20 -2.98
CA PHE A 73 -4.91 13.70 -1.77
C PHE A 73 -6.18 14.50 -2.08
N VAL A 74 -6.78 14.31 -3.25
CA VAL A 74 -8.00 15.03 -3.63
C VAL A 74 -9.24 14.38 -3.01
N PRO A 75 -10.34 15.12 -2.80
CA PRO A 75 -11.60 14.54 -2.35
C PRO A 75 -12.15 13.46 -3.29
N ALA A 76 -12.91 12.51 -2.75
CA ALA A 76 -13.39 11.32 -3.48
C ALA A 76 -14.05 11.64 -4.84
N LYS A 77 -14.85 12.69 -4.90
CA LYS A 77 -15.54 13.11 -6.14
C LYS A 77 -14.61 13.55 -7.28
N PHE A 78 -13.33 13.84 -7.00
CA PHE A 78 -12.33 14.25 -7.98
C PHE A 78 -11.21 13.22 -8.16
N ALA A 79 -11.25 12.13 -7.39
CA ALA A 79 -10.15 11.16 -7.35
C ALA A 79 -10.00 10.44 -8.69
N SER A 80 -11.10 10.08 -9.35
CA SER A 80 -11.06 9.42 -10.66
C SER A 80 -10.36 10.28 -11.70
N ASP A 81 -10.73 11.56 -11.80
CA ASP A 81 -10.11 12.50 -12.74
C ASP A 81 -8.60 12.63 -12.47
N ALA A 82 -8.22 12.75 -11.19
CA ALA A 82 -6.82 12.81 -10.79
C ALA A 82 -6.03 11.53 -11.16
N VAL A 83 -6.65 10.35 -11.05
CA VAL A 83 -6.04 9.09 -11.48
C VAL A 83 -5.87 9.05 -13.00
N TYR A 84 -6.91 9.39 -13.78
CA TYR A 84 -6.82 9.42 -15.24
C TYR A 84 -5.72 10.37 -15.71
N GLU A 85 -5.67 11.57 -15.13
CA GLU A 85 -4.65 12.56 -15.46
C GLU A 85 -3.22 12.06 -15.16
N ALA A 86 -3.02 11.39 -14.02
CA ALA A 86 -1.74 10.78 -13.67
C ALA A 86 -1.35 9.65 -14.65
N VAL A 87 -2.31 8.77 -15.00
CA VAL A 87 -2.08 7.68 -15.98
C VAL A 87 -1.71 8.24 -17.36
N ASP A 88 -2.47 9.23 -17.85
CA ASP A 88 -2.25 9.81 -19.18
C ASP A 88 -0.95 10.64 -19.23
N SER A 89 -0.49 11.15 -18.10
CA SER A 89 0.81 11.81 -17.95
C SER A 89 1.98 10.83 -17.79
N GLY A 90 1.75 9.52 -17.89
CA GLY A 90 2.80 8.50 -17.91
C GLY A 90 3.35 8.10 -16.54
N MET A 91 2.64 8.40 -15.46
CA MET A 91 3.05 7.96 -14.11
C MET A 91 3.03 6.44 -14.00
N LYS A 92 4.15 5.85 -13.58
CA LYS A 92 4.30 4.39 -13.45
C LYS A 92 3.64 3.87 -12.19
N VAL A 93 3.72 4.61 -11.09
CA VAL A 93 3.10 4.28 -9.80
C VAL A 93 2.19 5.42 -9.39
N ILE A 94 0.96 5.10 -9.00
CA ILE A 94 -0.05 6.06 -8.57
C ILE A 94 -0.57 5.62 -7.21
N VAL A 95 -0.34 6.42 -6.17
CA VAL A 95 -0.78 6.14 -4.81
C VAL A 95 -2.04 6.93 -4.53
N VAL A 96 -3.15 6.24 -4.27
CA VAL A 96 -4.47 6.85 -4.03
C VAL A 96 -4.81 6.74 -2.54
N ILE A 97 -4.59 7.82 -1.80
CA ILE A 97 -4.88 7.87 -0.35
C ILE A 97 -6.38 7.99 -0.11
N THR A 98 -7.09 8.66 -1.00
CA THR A 98 -8.50 9.00 -0.91
C THR A 98 -9.37 7.78 -0.59
N GLU A 99 -10.23 7.93 0.39
CA GLU A 99 -11.26 6.97 0.79
C GLU A 99 -12.65 7.40 0.27
N HIS A 100 -13.64 6.49 0.34
CA HIS A 100 -15.02 6.73 -0.09
C HIS A 100 -15.19 6.99 -1.60
N ILE A 101 -14.28 6.52 -2.42
CA ILE A 101 -14.46 6.52 -3.87
C ILE A 101 -15.53 5.47 -4.23
N PRO A 102 -16.50 5.81 -5.10
CA PRO A 102 -17.49 4.83 -5.57
C PRO A 102 -16.81 3.61 -6.19
N VAL A 103 -17.35 2.41 -5.90
CA VAL A 103 -16.75 1.14 -6.36
C VAL A 103 -16.66 1.08 -7.89
N HIS A 104 -17.67 1.57 -8.62
CA HIS A 104 -17.66 1.60 -10.08
C HIS A 104 -16.52 2.48 -10.61
N ASP A 105 -16.32 3.65 -10.04
CA ASP A 105 -15.23 4.55 -10.41
C ASP A 105 -13.87 3.87 -10.18
N ALA A 106 -13.72 3.21 -9.03
CA ALA A 106 -12.50 2.46 -8.72
C ALA A 106 -12.25 1.33 -9.74
N MET A 107 -13.30 0.57 -10.12
CA MET A 107 -13.19 -0.47 -11.16
C MET A 107 -12.75 0.11 -12.51
N GLU A 108 -13.28 1.24 -12.90
CA GLU A 108 -12.97 1.88 -14.17
C GLU A 108 -11.52 2.37 -14.21
N PHE A 109 -11.10 3.19 -13.24
CA PHE A 109 -9.74 3.73 -13.28
C PHE A 109 -8.66 2.67 -13.02
N VAL A 110 -8.91 1.64 -12.20
CA VAL A 110 -7.97 0.53 -12.00
C VAL A 110 -7.75 -0.23 -13.31
N ASN A 111 -8.84 -0.55 -14.02
CA ASN A 111 -8.74 -1.21 -15.32
C ASN A 111 -8.06 -0.32 -16.37
N TYR A 112 -8.34 0.97 -16.36
CA TYR A 112 -7.69 1.93 -17.25
C TYR A 112 -6.18 1.97 -17.02
N ALA A 113 -5.75 2.14 -15.77
CA ALA A 113 -4.35 2.16 -15.39
C ALA A 113 -3.61 0.88 -15.79
N LYS A 114 -4.21 -0.30 -15.54
CA LYS A 114 -3.64 -1.59 -15.95
C LYS A 114 -3.43 -1.68 -17.46
N ARG A 115 -4.39 -1.23 -18.28
CA ARG A 115 -4.24 -1.22 -19.74
C ARG A 115 -3.14 -0.28 -20.22
N LYS A 116 -2.86 0.79 -19.49
CA LYS A 116 -1.80 1.77 -19.79
C LYS A 116 -0.44 1.39 -19.19
N GLY A 117 -0.37 0.33 -18.40
CA GLY A 117 0.86 -0.14 -17.74
C GLY A 117 1.23 0.63 -16.47
N SER A 118 0.29 1.39 -15.91
CA SER A 118 0.45 2.05 -14.61
C SER A 118 0.00 1.14 -13.47
N VAL A 119 0.66 1.24 -12.32
CA VAL A 119 0.34 0.51 -11.09
C VAL A 119 -0.34 1.44 -10.11
N ILE A 120 -1.53 1.05 -9.63
CA ILE A 120 -2.25 1.78 -8.58
C ILE A 120 -2.06 1.09 -7.23
N ILE A 121 -1.70 1.85 -6.20
CA ILE A 121 -1.71 1.47 -4.79
C ILE A 121 -2.89 2.17 -4.12
N GLY A 122 -3.78 1.42 -3.52
CA GLY A 122 -5.08 1.92 -3.03
C GLY A 122 -6.21 1.71 -4.04
N PRO A 123 -7.34 2.42 -3.94
CA PRO A 123 -7.64 3.54 -3.02
C PRO A 123 -7.74 3.15 -1.54
N ASN A 124 -7.97 4.17 -0.68
CA ASN A 124 -8.13 3.99 0.77
C ASN A 124 -6.93 3.25 1.38
N CYS A 125 -5.73 3.77 1.16
CA CYS A 125 -4.48 3.15 1.57
C CYS A 125 -3.55 4.12 2.31
N PRO A 126 -2.61 3.63 3.12
CA PRO A 126 -1.59 4.46 3.77
C PRO A 126 -0.40 4.78 2.85
N GLY A 127 -0.35 4.20 1.66
CA GLY A 127 0.75 4.34 0.70
C GLY A 127 1.80 3.24 0.76
N ILE A 128 3.05 3.60 0.46
CA ILE A 128 4.20 2.69 0.38
C ILE A 128 5.44 3.37 0.98
N ILE A 129 6.28 2.58 1.65
CA ILE A 129 7.57 3.03 2.15
C ILE A 129 8.64 1.96 1.90
N THR A 130 9.76 2.37 1.33
CA THR A 130 11.02 1.61 1.34
C THR A 130 11.94 2.27 2.37
N PRO A 131 12.05 1.69 3.58
CA PRO A 131 12.75 2.35 4.68
C PRO A 131 14.18 2.75 4.34
N GLY A 132 14.56 3.98 4.74
CA GLY A 132 15.86 4.57 4.44
C GLY A 132 16.01 5.12 3.02
N LYS A 133 14.99 4.98 2.15
CA LYS A 133 15.04 5.43 0.75
C LYS A 133 13.95 6.42 0.39
N THR A 134 12.69 6.02 0.50
CA THR A 134 11.56 6.87 0.12
C THR A 134 10.29 6.46 0.85
N LYS A 135 9.43 7.43 1.11
CA LYS A 135 8.10 7.27 1.70
C LYS A 135 7.10 8.02 0.84
N ILE A 136 6.07 7.33 0.36
CA ILE A 136 5.02 7.92 -0.47
C ILE A 136 3.68 7.59 0.18
N GLY A 137 3.13 8.54 0.91
CA GLY A 137 1.91 8.36 1.68
C GLY A 137 1.96 8.92 3.09
N ILE A 138 1.05 8.40 3.91
CA ILE A 138 0.79 8.90 5.26
C ILE A 138 1.47 8.08 6.37
N MET A 139 2.20 7.01 6.01
CA MET A 139 2.90 6.17 6.98
C MET A 139 3.88 6.97 7.84
N PRO A 140 3.92 6.77 9.18
CA PRO A 140 4.90 7.42 10.05
C PRO A 140 6.30 6.84 9.81
N GLY A 141 7.18 7.58 9.13
CA GLY A 141 8.48 7.09 8.68
C GLY A 141 9.42 6.59 9.79
N HIS A 142 9.29 7.12 11.00
CA HIS A 142 10.11 6.74 12.16
C HIS A 142 9.79 5.34 12.73
N VAL A 143 8.66 4.75 12.32
CA VAL A 143 8.24 3.41 12.77
C VAL A 143 9.03 2.31 12.06
N PHE A 144 9.49 2.57 10.84
CA PHE A 144 10.09 1.58 9.96
C PHE A 144 11.59 1.79 9.83
N THR A 145 12.35 0.69 9.83
CA THR A 145 13.80 0.68 9.63
C THR A 145 14.18 -0.26 8.49
N PRO A 146 15.29 -0.02 7.77
CA PRO A 146 15.74 -0.95 6.73
C PRO A 146 15.98 -2.35 7.25
N GLY A 147 15.54 -3.37 6.50
CA GLY A 147 15.73 -4.78 6.87
C GLY A 147 15.11 -5.76 5.87
N PRO A 148 15.00 -7.04 6.24
CA PRO A 148 14.66 -8.11 5.30
C PRO A 148 13.16 -8.45 5.24
N VAL A 149 12.27 -7.78 5.97
CA VAL A 149 10.86 -8.17 6.06
C VAL A 149 10.00 -7.32 5.14
N GLY A 150 9.35 -7.93 4.15
CA GLY A 150 8.30 -7.29 3.37
C GLY A 150 6.99 -7.25 4.17
N ILE A 151 6.26 -6.13 4.10
CA ILE A 151 4.91 -6.03 4.69
C ILE A 151 3.91 -5.68 3.60
N MET A 152 2.83 -6.45 3.50
CA MET A 152 1.65 -6.13 2.71
C MET A 152 0.41 -6.10 3.59
N SER A 153 -0.41 -5.07 3.47
CA SER A 153 -1.47 -4.82 4.42
C SER A 153 -2.73 -4.20 3.80
N ARG A 154 -3.89 -4.58 4.32
CA ARG A 154 -5.17 -3.91 4.05
C ARG A 154 -5.47 -2.78 5.04
N SER A 155 -4.79 -2.78 6.20
CA SER A 155 -5.04 -1.83 7.31
C SER A 155 -3.87 -0.88 7.50
N GLY A 156 -4.14 0.43 7.53
CA GLY A 156 -3.12 1.44 7.88
C GLY A 156 -2.63 1.29 9.31
N THR A 157 -3.54 1.29 10.28
CA THR A 157 -3.19 1.26 11.72
C THR A 157 -2.41 0.01 12.12
N LEU A 158 -2.87 -1.18 11.69
CA LEU A 158 -2.17 -2.43 11.98
C LEU A 158 -0.80 -2.51 11.30
N THR A 159 -0.64 -1.87 10.14
CA THR A 159 0.67 -1.73 9.48
C THR A 159 1.66 -1.00 10.38
N TYR A 160 1.24 0.10 11.00
CA TYR A 160 2.10 0.89 11.89
C TYR A 160 2.45 0.12 13.16
N GLU A 161 1.46 -0.53 13.77
CA GLU A 161 1.64 -1.30 14.99
C GLU A 161 2.58 -2.49 14.78
N ILE A 162 2.33 -3.32 13.78
CA ILE A 162 3.15 -4.50 13.47
C ILE A 162 4.54 -4.07 12.99
N GLY A 163 4.64 -3.03 12.16
CA GLY A 163 5.92 -2.45 11.74
C GLY A 163 6.76 -1.98 12.92
N TYR A 164 6.14 -1.32 13.90
CA TYR A 164 6.81 -0.91 15.14
C TYR A 164 7.33 -2.12 15.94
N PHE A 165 6.52 -3.15 16.12
CA PHE A 165 6.96 -4.36 16.84
C PHE A 165 8.10 -5.08 16.13
N LEU A 166 8.06 -5.19 14.80
CA LEU A 166 9.15 -5.74 14.00
C LEU A 166 10.44 -4.92 14.17
N THR A 167 10.37 -3.61 14.07
CA THR A 167 11.51 -2.70 14.27
C THR A 167 12.09 -2.84 15.68
N LYS A 168 11.25 -2.87 16.71
CA LYS A 168 11.68 -3.08 18.11
C LYS A 168 12.32 -4.44 18.35
N ALA A 169 11.94 -5.45 17.58
CA ALA A 169 12.54 -6.78 17.63
C ALA A 169 13.86 -6.91 16.84
N GLY A 170 14.35 -5.81 16.25
CA GLY A 170 15.54 -5.79 15.40
C GLY A 170 15.33 -6.34 14.00
N LEU A 171 14.07 -6.50 13.58
CA LEU A 171 13.65 -6.89 12.24
C LEU A 171 13.22 -5.64 11.48
N GLY A 172 14.03 -5.17 10.56
CA GLY A 172 13.66 -4.06 9.69
C GLY A 172 12.85 -4.51 8.48
N GLN A 173 12.40 -3.54 7.68
CA GLN A 173 11.54 -3.81 6.53
C GLN A 173 12.25 -3.52 5.21
N SER A 174 12.03 -4.39 4.21
CA SER A 174 12.49 -4.17 2.82
C SER A 174 11.60 -3.17 2.10
N THR A 175 10.30 -3.39 2.13
CA THR A 175 9.25 -2.48 1.69
C THR A 175 7.98 -2.75 2.49
N VAL A 176 7.24 -1.69 2.79
CA VAL A 176 5.92 -1.77 3.42
C VAL A 176 4.90 -1.17 2.47
N ILE A 177 3.90 -1.95 2.07
CA ILE A 177 2.86 -1.52 1.15
C ILE A 177 1.47 -1.72 1.76
N GLY A 178 0.68 -0.65 1.76
CA GLY A 178 -0.75 -0.73 2.06
C GLY A 178 -1.54 -0.82 0.77
N VAL A 179 -2.19 -1.95 0.53
CA VAL A 179 -3.01 -2.13 -0.68
C VAL A 179 -4.36 -1.44 -0.62
N GLY A 180 -4.82 -1.10 0.60
CA GLY A 180 -6.12 -0.47 0.84
C GLY A 180 -7.17 -1.41 1.39
N GLY A 181 -8.22 -0.83 2.00
CA GLY A 181 -9.33 -1.54 2.62
C GLY A 181 -10.62 -1.56 1.81
N ASP A 182 -10.60 -1.04 0.58
CA ASP A 182 -11.77 -1.01 -0.30
C ASP A 182 -11.98 -2.34 -1.03
N PRO A 183 -13.22 -2.64 -1.49
CA PRO A 183 -13.52 -3.87 -2.23
C PRO A 183 -12.75 -4.01 -3.54
N VAL A 184 -12.41 -2.87 -4.16
CA VAL A 184 -11.62 -2.80 -5.39
C VAL A 184 -10.37 -1.98 -5.13
N THR A 185 -9.22 -2.61 -5.29
CA THR A 185 -7.90 -1.97 -5.19
C THR A 185 -7.09 -2.19 -6.45
N GLY A 186 -6.12 -1.32 -6.70
CA GLY A 186 -5.22 -1.45 -7.84
C GLY A 186 -4.34 -2.69 -7.73
N LEU A 187 -3.49 -2.73 -6.70
CA LEU A 187 -2.73 -3.92 -6.35
C LEU A 187 -3.49 -4.80 -5.36
N THR A 188 -3.31 -6.10 -5.52
CA THR A 188 -3.86 -7.15 -4.66
C THR A 188 -2.73 -7.90 -3.94
N PHE A 189 -3.04 -8.62 -2.87
CA PHE A 189 -2.04 -9.45 -2.18
C PHE A 189 -1.32 -10.46 -3.08
N PRO A 190 -2.00 -11.19 -4.01
CA PRO A 190 -1.32 -12.03 -4.97
C PRO A 190 -0.26 -11.34 -5.82
N GLU A 191 -0.54 -10.12 -6.30
CA GLU A 191 0.41 -9.34 -7.10
C GLU A 191 1.59 -8.86 -6.25
N VAL A 192 1.33 -8.38 -5.04
CA VAL A 192 2.37 -7.87 -4.14
C VAL A 192 3.30 -8.98 -3.65
N ILE A 193 2.77 -10.15 -3.30
CA ILE A 193 3.62 -11.24 -2.80
C ILE A 193 4.55 -11.80 -3.90
N GLU A 194 4.13 -11.78 -5.17
CA GLU A 194 5.01 -12.13 -6.28
C GLU A 194 6.15 -11.12 -6.45
N MET A 195 5.90 -9.83 -6.19
CA MET A 195 6.95 -8.82 -6.20
C MET A 195 7.95 -9.07 -5.06
N PHE A 196 7.48 -9.38 -3.86
CA PHE A 196 8.34 -9.74 -2.74
C PHE A 196 9.11 -11.04 -2.97
N GLU A 197 8.51 -12.04 -3.63
CA GLU A 197 9.20 -13.28 -3.98
C GLU A 197 10.42 -13.03 -4.87
N ARG A 198 10.32 -12.08 -5.81
CA ARG A 198 11.40 -11.70 -6.72
C ARG A 198 12.42 -10.73 -6.11
N ASP A 199 12.08 -10.04 -5.02
CA ASP A 199 12.96 -9.06 -4.40
C ASP A 199 14.06 -9.74 -3.57
N PRO A 200 15.35 -9.59 -3.93
CA PRO A 200 16.44 -10.24 -3.20
C PRO A 200 16.65 -9.73 -1.78
N GLN A 201 16.18 -8.51 -1.47
CA GLN A 201 16.26 -7.92 -0.14
C GLN A 201 15.23 -8.54 0.82
N THR A 202 14.07 -8.93 0.31
CA THR A 202 13.01 -9.54 1.11
C THR A 202 13.32 -11.00 1.39
N LYS A 203 13.38 -11.38 2.67
CA LYS A 203 13.64 -12.75 3.13
C LYS A 203 12.43 -13.41 3.78
N ALA A 204 11.49 -12.62 4.28
CA ALA A 204 10.20 -13.06 4.79
C ALA A 204 9.13 -12.00 4.50
N VAL A 205 7.88 -12.42 4.44
CA VAL A 205 6.75 -11.52 4.19
C VAL A 205 5.77 -11.59 5.35
N VAL A 206 5.34 -10.42 5.83
CA VAL A 206 4.22 -10.28 6.75
C VAL A 206 2.99 -9.82 5.97
N MET A 207 1.93 -10.61 6.03
CA MET A 207 0.63 -10.31 5.45
C MET A 207 -0.35 -9.91 6.53
N ILE A 208 -0.86 -8.68 6.46
CA ILE A 208 -1.83 -8.13 7.40
C ILE A 208 -3.17 -8.05 6.68
N GLY A 209 -3.97 -9.10 6.86
CA GLY A 209 -5.29 -9.26 6.28
C GLY A 209 -6.42 -8.92 7.24
N GLU A 210 -7.62 -9.04 6.74
CA GLU A 210 -8.86 -8.82 7.48
C GLU A 210 -9.99 -9.66 6.90
N ILE A 211 -11.11 -9.75 7.59
CA ILE A 211 -12.31 -10.39 7.09
C ILE A 211 -12.78 -9.77 5.76
N GLY A 212 -13.52 -10.54 4.99
CA GLY A 212 -14.06 -10.16 3.68
C GLY A 212 -13.08 -10.41 2.51
N GLY A 213 -13.67 -10.67 1.35
CA GLY A 213 -12.93 -11.06 0.15
C GLY A 213 -12.18 -12.39 0.30
N ASP A 214 -11.29 -12.70 -0.65
CA ASP A 214 -10.54 -13.96 -0.75
C ASP A 214 -9.03 -13.77 -0.96
N ALA A 215 -8.52 -12.55 -0.77
CA ALA A 215 -7.13 -12.22 -1.11
C ALA A 215 -6.11 -13.05 -0.31
N GLU A 216 -6.39 -13.30 0.96
CA GLU A 216 -5.55 -14.09 1.86
C GLU A 216 -5.54 -15.57 1.45
N GLU A 217 -6.71 -16.13 1.09
CA GLU A 217 -6.85 -17.50 0.61
C GLU A 217 -6.17 -17.71 -0.74
N ARG A 218 -6.17 -16.69 -1.60
CA ARG A 218 -5.44 -16.74 -2.89
C ARG A 218 -3.93 -16.78 -2.65
N VAL A 219 -3.39 -16.03 -1.69
CA VAL A 219 -1.98 -16.14 -1.29
C VAL A 219 -1.67 -17.51 -0.71
N ALA A 220 -2.53 -18.06 0.16
CA ALA A 220 -2.38 -19.40 0.71
C ALA A 220 -2.26 -20.45 -0.40
N ARG A 221 -3.10 -20.36 -1.43
CA ARG A 221 -3.04 -21.23 -2.61
C ARG A 221 -1.70 -21.11 -3.35
N MET A 222 -1.19 -19.89 -3.57
CA MET A 222 0.09 -19.67 -4.23
C MET A 222 1.27 -20.28 -3.45
N VAL A 223 1.25 -20.21 -2.13
CA VAL A 223 2.24 -20.88 -1.26
C VAL A 223 2.13 -22.39 -1.40
N LYS A 224 0.93 -22.96 -1.32
CA LYS A 224 0.68 -24.40 -1.46
C LYS A 224 1.09 -24.94 -2.84
N GLU A 225 0.93 -24.16 -3.88
CA GLU A 225 1.36 -24.46 -5.26
C GLU A 225 2.89 -24.31 -5.47
N GLY A 226 3.64 -23.87 -4.46
CA GLY A 226 5.08 -23.66 -4.54
C GLY A 226 5.52 -22.44 -5.38
N ARG A 227 4.60 -21.54 -5.72
CA ARG A 227 4.88 -20.30 -6.42
C ARG A 227 5.57 -19.27 -5.52
N ILE A 228 5.27 -19.33 -4.23
CA ILE A 228 5.90 -18.50 -3.19
C ILE A 228 6.68 -19.44 -2.28
N LYS A 229 8.00 -19.21 -2.22
CA LYS A 229 8.94 -20.03 -1.44
C LYS A 229 9.43 -19.32 -0.17
N LYS A 230 9.39 -17.99 -0.18
CA LYS A 230 9.77 -17.19 0.98
C LYS A 230 8.77 -17.40 2.12
N PRO A 231 9.24 -17.46 3.37
CA PRO A 231 8.36 -17.59 4.53
C PRO A 231 7.32 -16.47 4.59
N VAL A 232 6.07 -16.83 4.85
CA VAL A 232 4.97 -15.90 5.06
C VAL A 232 4.44 -16.06 6.47
N VAL A 233 4.26 -14.95 7.17
CA VAL A 233 3.57 -14.87 8.47
C VAL A 233 2.35 -13.98 8.29
N ALA A 234 1.19 -14.41 8.77
CA ALA A 234 -0.03 -13.66 8.63
C ALA A 234 -0.57 -13.15 9.98
N PHE A 235 -1.23 -12.01 9.94
CA PHE A 235 -2.17 -11.56 10.95
C PHE A 235 -3.49 -11.23 10.24
N VAL A 236 -4.61 -11.73 10.77
CA VAL A 236 -5.94 -11.48 10.20
C VAL A 236 -6.80 -10.77 11.23
N ALA A 237 -7.29 -9.58 10.90
CA ALA A 237 -8.20 -8.82 11.74
C ALA A 237 -9.65 -9.31 11.62
N GLY A 238 -10.44 -9.11 12.66
CA GLY A 238 -11.89 -9.39 12.62
C GLY A 238 -12.32 -10.75 13.20
N ARG A 239 -11.51 -11.34 14.11
CA ARG A 239 -11.82 -12.66 14.72
C ARG A 239 -13.20 -12.77 15.33
N THR A 240 -13.77 -11.69 15.86
CA THR A 240 -15.07 -11.63 16.51
C THR A 240 -16.12 -10.89 15.68
N ALA A 241 -15.81 -10.61 14.41
CA ALA A 241 -16.72 -9.89 13.54
C ALA A 241 -17.99 -10.72 13.22
N PRO A 242 -19.19 -10.15 13.38
CA PRO A 242 -20.42 -10.83 13.00
C PRO A 242 -20.59 -10.83 11.47
N GLU A 243 -21.30 -11.85 10.96
CA GLU A 243 -21.66 -11.92 9.55
C GLU A 243 -22.61 -10.77 9.14
N GLY A 244 -22.47 -10.30 7.91
CA GLY A 244 -23.31 -9.25 7.32
C GLY A 244 -23.06 -7.84 7.86
N LYS A 245 -22.14 -7.66 8.82
CA LYS A 245 -21.80 -6.35 9.36
C LYS A 245 -20.46 -5.85 8.79
N ARG A 246 -20.47 -4.64 8.25
CA ARG A 246 -19.25 -3.94 7.82
C ARG A 246 -18.41 -3.53 9.04
N MET A 247 -17.12 -3.88 9.03
CA MET A 247 -16.21 -3.66 10.15
C MET A 247 -15.12 -2.61 9.79
N GLY A 248 -15.54 -1.34 9.67
CA GLY A 248 -14.66 -0.24 9.32
C GLY A 248 -14.47 -0.09 7.81
N HIS A 249 -13.54 -0.82 7.20
CA HIS A 249 -13.31 -0.79 5.77
C HIS A 249 -14.50 -1.28 4.96
N ALA A 250 -14.69 -0.72 3.75
CA ALA A 250 -15.78 -1.14 2.87
C ALA A 250 -15.66 -2.61 2.42
N GLY A 251 -14.42 -3.11 2.28
CA GLY A 251 -14.14 -4.51 1.97
C GLY A 251 -14.17 -5.46 3.17
N ALA A 252 -14.24 -4.95 4.41
CA ALA A 252 -14.22 -5.77 5.63
C ALA A 252 -15.64 -6.19 6.04
N ILE A 253 -16.23 -7.08 5.26
CA ILE A 253 -17.58 -7.63 5.49
C ILE A 253 -17.62 -9.11 5.11
N ILE A 254 -18.19 -9.95 5.98
CA ILE A 254 -18.46 -11.35 5.71
C ILE A 254 -19.82 -11.43 4.98
N MET A 255 -19.83 -11.92 3.76
CA MET A 255 -21.04 -12.03 2.94
C MET A 255 -21.21 -13.43 2.40
N LEU A 256 -22.45 -13.95 2.48
CA LEU A 256 -22.80 -15.25 1.90
C LEU A 256 -21.87 -16.40 2.34
N GLY A 257 -21.43 -16.38 3.58
CA GLY A 257 -20.55 -17.40 4.15
C GLY A 257 -19.09 -17.34 3.66
N THR A 258 -18.68 -16.26 2.95
CA THR A 258 -17.32 -16.09 2.47
C THR A 258 -16.59 -14.97 3.18
N GLY A 259 -15.24 -15.10 3.31
CA GLY A 259 -14.40 -14.08 3.91
C GLY A 259 -14.42 -14.08 5.45
N ALA A 260 -14.90 -15.14 6.08
CA ALA A 260 -14.90 -15.26 7.53
C ALA A 260 -13.47 -15.49 8.07
N TYR A 261 -13.19 -14.99 9.27
CA TYR A 261 -11.88 -15.16 9.93
C TYR A 261 -11.44 -16.63 9.99
N LYS A 262 -12.35 -17.53 10.37
CA LYS A 262 -12.03 -18.95 10.54
C LYS A 262 -11.60 -19.61 9.23
N ASP A 263 -12.25 -19.27 8.12
CA ASP A 263 -11.95 -19.86 6.81
C ASP A 263 -10.60 -19.36 6.30
N LYS A 264 -10.32 -18.06 6.48
CA LYS A 264 -9.01 -17.48 6.13
C LYS A 264 -7.88 -18.12 6.93
N VAL A 265 -8.03 -18.25 8.24
CA VAL A 265 -7.01 -18.87 9.10
C VAL A 265 -6.80 -20.33 8.71
N ALA A 266 -7.88 -21.10 8.50
CA ALA A 266 -7.79 -22.49 8.07
C ALA A 266 -7.04 -22.64 6.73
N ALA A 267 -7.34 -21.80 5.74
CA ALA A 267 -6.66 -21.82 4.45
C ALA A 267 -5.17 -21.45 4.56
N LEU A 268 -4.84 -20.47 5.40
CA LEU A 268 -3.45 -20.06 5.64
C LEU A 268 -2.65 -21.15 6.35
N GLU A 269 -3.20 -21.75 7.41
CA GLU A 269 -2.54 -22.84 8.16
C GLU A 269 -2.38 -24.10 7.32
N ASP A 270 -3.36 -24.46 6.49
CA ASP A 270 -3.28 -25.59 5.54
C ASP A 270 -2.18 -25.39 4.48
N ALA A 271 -1.86 -24.14 4.16
CA ALA A 271 -0.72 -23.78 3.29
C ALA A 271 0.62 -23.69 4.04
N GLY A 272 0.67 -23.96 5.35
CA GLY A 272 1.87 -23.84 6.18
C GLY A 272 2.21 -22.40 6.58
N ILE A 273 1.31 -21.45 6.33
CA ILE A 273 1.47 -20.05 6.76
C ILE A 273 1.08 -19.93 8.23
N ARG A 274 1.99 -19.41 9.04
CA ARG A 274 1.74 -19.21 10.47
C ARG A 274 0.89 -17.95 10.69
N VAL A 275 -0.19 -18.08 11.45
CA VAL A 275 -1.10 -16.98 11.75
C VAL A 275 -0.90 -16.51 13.20
N ALA A 276 -0.52 -15.26 13.37
CA ALA A 276 -0.39 -14.63 14.68
C ALA A 276 -1.77 -14.36 15.28
N ARG A 277 -1.93 -14.61 16.57
CA ARG A 277 -3.17 -14.32 17.31
C ARG A 277 -3.29 -12.86 17.71
N THR A 278 -2.15 -12.21 17.89
CA THR A 278 -2.04 -10.78 18.23
C THR A 278 -0.95 -10.13 17.37
N PRO A 279 -1.01 -8.81 17.13
CA PRO A 279 0.05 -8.09 16.44
C PRO A 279 1.43 -8.27 17.10
N TYR A 280 1.46 -8.38 18.42
CA TYR A 280 2.67 -8.56 19.21
C TYR A 280 3.40 -9.90 18.97
N GLU A 281 2.69 -10.95 18.54
CA GLU A 281 3.29 -12.26 18.23
C GLU A 281 4.02 -12.28 16.89
N VAL A 282 3.71 -11.38 15.96
CA VAL A 282 4.26 -11.39 14.59
C VAL A 282 5.79 -11.41 14.57
N PRO A 283 6.54 -10.58 15.34
CA PRO A 283 7.99 -10.61 15.30
C PRO A 283 8.60 -11.96 15.70
N LYS A 284 8.01 -12.63 16.69
CA LYS A 284 8.45 -13.96 17.12
C LYS A 284 8.30 -14.97 15.97
N LEU A 285 7.12 -15.00 15.34
CA LEU A 285 6.84 -15.89 14.23
C LEU A 285 7.76 -15.64 13.03
N VAL A 286 8.08 -14.38 12.74
CA VAL A 286 9.00 -14.00 11.66
C VAL A 286 10.43 -14.47 11.96
N LYS A 287 10.94 -14.28 13.19
CA LYS A 287 12.27 -14.78 13.59
C LYS A 287 12.38 -16.29 13.39
N GLU A 288 11.42 -17.04 13.92
CA GLU A 288 11.38 -18.49 13.78
C GLU A 288 11.25 -18.95 12.30
N ALA A 289 10.58 -18.18 11.46
CA ALA A 289 10.46 -18.46 10.03
C ALA A 289 11.79 -18.22 9.29
N LEU A 290 12.49 -17.13 9.63
CA LEU A 290 13.81 -16.82 9.06
C LEU A 290 14.91 -17.81 9.47
N GLU A 291 14.83 -18.42 10.67
CA GLU A 291 15.77 -19.44 11.15
C GLU A 291 15.61 -20.79 10.44
N ARG A 292 14.45 -21.04 9.82
CA ARG A 292 14.12 -22.29 9.12
C ARG A 292 14.31 -22.24 7.61
N ALA A 293 14.45 -21.03 7.05
CA ALA A 293 14.61 -20.78 5.62
C ALA A 293 16.08 -20.81 5.18
#